data_e79bc88b176afb8d20dec6c486162684
#
_entry.id   e79bc88b176afb8d20dec6c486162684
#
_cell.length_a   1.000
_cell.length_b   1.000
_cell.length_c   1.000
_cell.angle_alpha   90.00
_cell.angle_beta   90.00
_cell.angle_gamma   90.00
#
_symmetry.space_group_name_H-M   'P 1'
#
loop_
_entity.id
_entity.type
_entity.pdbx_description
1 polymer ?
#
loop_
_entity_poly.entity_id
_entity_poly.type
_entity_poly.pdbx_seq_one_letter_code
_entity_poly.pdbx_strand_id
1 'polypeptide(L)'
;MDSSKKPDLVALATILASSGTAYAVIGGVALQIHQAEPRTTLDIDLAVPDVAGLPEAALVAAGFVKTGEFQHSVNWTGPGGTPIQFSDDPAFREAIAQSGISLIDGTPLRVAAPLDLVRAKLRAARDPARRRSKRIQDLADAVSLVESQPDLVAGLTAEERSEIDRA
;
A
#
# COMPACT_ATOMS: atom_id res chain seq x y z
N MET A 1 -8.05 11.71 -0.44
CA MET A 1 -8.14 10.68 0.63
C MET A 1 -9.31 11.01 1.55
N ASP A 2 -10.11 10.02 1.84
CA ASP A 2 -11.19 10.14 2.81
C ASP A 2 -10.65 10.57 4.18
N SER A 3 -11.24 11.61 4.76
CA SER A 3 -10.82 12.19 6.04
C SER A 3 -10.93 11.20 7.21
N SER A 4 -11.77 10.18 7.10
CA SER A 4 -12.01 9.18 8.16
C SER A 4 -10.79 8.31 8.49
N LYS A 5 -9.91 8.04 7.51
CA LYS A 5 -8.71 7.22 7.68
C LYS A 5 -7.47 8.00 8.12
N LYS A 6 -7.45 9.29 7.88
CA LYS A 6 -6.27 10.12 8.14
C LYS A 6 -5.73 10.01 9.57
N PRO A 7 -6.56 10.06 10.62
CA PRO A 7 -6.06 9.95 11.99
C PRO A 7 -5.33 8.63 12.24
N ASP A 8 -5.87 7.50 11.78
CA ASP A 8 -5.24 6.18 11.95
C ASP A 8 -3.94 6.10 11.14
N LEU A 9 -3.91 6.63 9.91
CA LEU A 9 -2.73 6.66 9.07
C LEU A 9 -1.60 7.51 9.67
N VAL A 10 -1.93 8.69 10.18
CA VAL A 10 -0.98 9.59 10.86
C VAL A 10 -0.41 8.93 12.13
N ALA A 11 -1.26 8.30 12.93
CA ALA A 11 -0.83 7.58 14.12
C ALA A 11 0.10 6.41 13.78
N LEU A 12 -0.22 5.62 12.75
CA LEU A 12 0.64 4.54 12.25
C LEU A 12 2.02 5.07 11.82
N ALA A 13 2.04 6.11 10.97
CA ALA A 13 3.28 6.69 10.49
C ALA A 13 4.17 7.16 11.64
N THR A 14 3.58 7.79 12.65
CA THR A 14 4.27 8.27 13.84
C THR A 14 4.86 7.12 14.66
N ILE A 15 4.08 6.06 14.90
CA ILE A 15 4.51 4.88 15.66
C ILE A 15 5.65 4.15 14.94
N LEU A 16 5.51 3.89 13.64
CA LEU A 16 6.51 3.19 12.85
C LEU A 16 7.82 3.98 12.76
N ALA A 17 7.74 5.30 12.57
CA ALA A 17 8.92 6.16 12.57
C ALA A 17 9.63 6.16 13.93
N SER A 18 8.88 6.28 15.03
CA SER A 18 9.43 6.29 16.40
C SER A 18 10.08 4.96 16.80
N SER A 19 9.60 3.85 16.27
CA SER A 19 10.16 2.51 16.50
C SER A 19 11.31 2.14 15.56
N GLY A 20 11.60 3.00 14.55
CA GLY A 20 12.60 2.70 13.53
C GLY A 20 12.18 1.57 12.57
N THR A 21 10.91 1.25 12.49
CA THR A 21 10.38 0.22 11.60
C THR A 21 10.36 0.71 10.16
N ALA A 22 11.05 0.00 9.26
CA ALA A 22 10.96 0.26 7.82
C ALA A 22 9.58 -0.14 7.31
N TYR A 23 9.00 0.68 6.44
CA TYR A 23 7.70 0.39 5.83
C TYR A 23 7.49 1.18 4.54
N ALA A 24 6.49 0.80 3.77
CA ALA A 24 5.92 1.63 2.73
C ALA A 24 4.40 1.46 2.71
N VAL A 25 3.66 2.56 2.58
CA VAL A 25 2.23 2.51 2.25
C VAL A 25 2.10 2.01 0.82
N ILE A 26 1.27 1.01 0.63
CA ILE A 26 0.96 0.37 -0.65
C ILE A 26 -0.55 0.41 -0.90
N GLY A 27 -1.03 -0.32 -1.89
CA GLY A 27 -2.46 -0.48 -2.13
C GLY A 27 -3.22 0.79 -2.49
N GLY A 28 -4.48 0.84 -2.10
CA GLY A 28 -5.40 1.91 -2.50
C GLY A 28 -5.06 3.28 -1.94
N VAL A 29 -4.54 3.37 -0.72
CA VAL A 29 -4.11 4.66 -0.13
C VAL A 29 -2.91 5.24 -0.86
N ALA A 30 -1.93 4.40 -1.23
CA ALA A 30 -0.80 4.86 -2.04
C ALA A 30 -1.25 5.37 -3.41
N LEU A 31 -2.21 4.71 -4.06
CA LEU A 31 -2.83 5.21 -5.28
C LEU A 31 -3.51 6.57 -5.08
N GLN A 32 -4.23 6.75 -3.96
CA GLN A 32 -4.86 8.02 -3.63
C GLN A 32 -3.85 9.17 -3.45
N ILE A 33 -2.65 8.87 -2.99
CA ILE A 33 -1.57 9.86 -2.83
C ILE A 33 -0.98 10.26 -4.19
N HIS A 34 -0.87 9.31 -5.11
CA HIS A 34 -0.21 9.51 -6.41
C HIS A 34 -1.13 9.95 -7.55
N GLN A 35 -2.46 9.90 -7.38
CA GLN A 35 -3.44 10.23 -8.40
C GLN A 35 -4.34 11.39 -8.00
N ALA A 36 -4.74 12.22 -8.97
CA ALA A 36 -5.67 13.33 -8.75
C ALA A 36 -7.11 12.83 -8.55
N GLU A 37 -7.51 11.78 -9.25
CA GLU A 37 -8.86 11.21 -9.23
C GLU A 37 -8.81 9.71 -8.88
N PRO A 38 -8.40 9.34 -7.66
CA PRO A 38 -8.30 7.95 -7.27
C PRO A 38 -9.67 7.37 -6.90
N ARG A 39 -9.80 6.04 -7.08
CA ARG A 39 -10.95 5.33 -6.51
C ARG A 39 -10.91 5.33 -4.98
N THR A 40 -12.07 5.17 -4.37
CA THR A 40 -12.20 5.00 -2.92
C THR A 40 -11.61 3.65 -2.47
N THR A 41 -10.94 3.65 -1.32
CA THR A 41 -10.52 2.44 -0.60
C THR A 41 -10.93 2.52 0.86
N LEU A 42 -11.22 1.40 1.50
CA LEU A 42 -11.65 1.32 2.89
C LEU A 42 -10.50 1.06 3.85
N ASP A 43 -9.46 0.39 3.39
CA ASP A 43 -8.34 -0.13 4.18
C ASP A 43 -7.05 0.66 3.96
N ILE A 44 -6.13 0.50 4.91
CA ILE A 44 -4.75 0.97 4.81
C ILE A 44 -3.88 -0.28 4.66
N ASP A 45 -3.13 -0.35 3.56
CA ASP A 45 -2.18 -1.42 3.30
C ASP A 45 -0.75 -0.90 3.44
N LEU A 46 0.08 -1.61 4.22
CA LEU A 46 1.50 -1.31 4.41
C LEU A 46 2.34 -2.54 4.15
N ALA A 47 3.45 -2.34 3.45
CA ALA A 47 4.51 -3.33 3.35
C ALA A 47 5.55 -3.09 4.45
N VAL A 48 6.01 -4.16 5.08
CA VAL A 48 7.08 -4.17 6.10
C VAL A 48 8.08 -5.29 5.80
N PRO A 49 9.32 -5.21 6.26
CA PRO A 49 10.29 -6.29 6.07
C PRO A 49 9.91 -7.60 6.74
N ASP A 50 9.28 -7.50 7.93
CA ASP A 50 8.90 -8.64 8.77
C ASP A 50 7.75 -8.23 9.70
N VAL A 51 6.61 -8.91 9.63
CA VAL A 51 5.46 -8.64 10.51
C VAL A 51 5.75 -8.96 11.97
N ALA A 52 6.68 -9.89 12.26
CA ALA A 52 7.11 -10.17 13.62
C ALA A 52 7.90 -9.02 14.26
N GLY A 53 8.47 -8.14 13.45
CA GLY A 53 9.20 -6.94 13.90
C GLY A 53 8.31 -5.72 14.17
N LEU A 54 7.01 -5.81 14.04
CA LEU A 54 6.09 -4.70 14.29
C LEU A 54 6.12 -4.28 15.76
N PRO A 55 6.01 -2.96 16.06
CA PRO A 55 5.99 -2.45 17.43
C PRO A 55 4.61 -2.67 18.07
N GLU A 56 4.24 -3.92 18.33
CA GLU A 56 2.89 -4.30 18.77
C GLU A 56 2.48 -3.60 20.06
N ALA A 57 3.39 -3.50 21.05
CA ALA A 57 3.08 -2.83 22.32
C ALA A 57 2.70 -1.35 22.11
N ALA A 58 3.40 -0.64 21.21
CA ALA A 58 3.10 0.74 20.89
C ALA A 58 1.77 0.86 20.09
N LEU A 59 1.50 -0.07 19.18
CA LEU A 59 0.23 -0.13 18.46
C LEU A 59 -0.94 -0.32 19.42
N VAL A 60 -0.85 -1.30 20.32
CA VAL A 60 -1.89 -1.57 21.33
C VAL A 60 -2.08 -0.37 22.26
N ALA A 61 -1.01 0.25 22.72
CA ALA A 61 -1.07 1.44 23.57
C ALA A 61 -1.77 2.63 22.89
N ALA A 62 -1.67 2.72 21.56
CA ALA A 62 -2.34 3.74 20.75
C ALA A 62 -3.78 3.37 20.36
N GLY A 63 -4.30 2.23 20.80
CA GLY A 63 -5.67 1.79 20.57
C GLY A 63 -5.87 0.95 19.31
N PHE A 64 -4.80 0.49 18.65
CA PHE A 64 -4.89 -0.48 17.55
C PHE A 64 -5.15 -1.88 18.10
N VAL A 65 -5.97 -2.65 17.41
CA VAL A 65 -6.35 -4.01 17.80
C VAL A 65 -5.99 -4.98 16.67
N LYS A 66 -5.21 -6.03 17.01
CA LYS A 66 -4.90 -7.11 16.07
C LYS A 66 -6.14 -7.95 15.83
N THR A 67 -6.48 -8.22 14.58
CA THR A 67 -7.70 -8.92 14.18
C THR A 67 -7.45 -10.21 13.40
N GLY A 68 -6.24 -10.46 12.92
CA GLY A 68 -5.91 -11.70 12.22
C GLY A 68 -4.43 -11.83 11.90
N GLU A 69 -3.97 -13.08 11.79
CA GLU A 69 -2.60 -13.42 11.37
C GLU A 69 -2.65 -14.44 10.24
N PHE A 70 -1.79 -14.24 9.23
CA PHE A 70 -1.64 -15.11 8.06
C PHE A 70 -0.15 -15.31 7.79
N GLN A 71 0.20 -16.16 6.83
CA GLN A 71 1.59 -16.50 6.55
C GLN A 71 2.49 -15.27 6.27
N HIS A 72 2.01 -14.31 5.48
CA HIS A 72 2.77 -13.11 5.08
C HIS A 72 2.01 -11.81 5.36
N SER A 73 1.04 -11.84 6.27
CA SER A 73 0.31 -10.64 6.62
C SER A 73 -0.31 -10.72 8.00
N VAL A 74 -0.52 -9.56 8.59
CA VAL A 74 -1.24 -9.40 9.85
C VAL A 74 -2.24 -8.25 9.69
N ASN A 75 -3.46 -8.49 10.18
CA ASN A 75 -4.53 -7.51 10.13
C ASN A 75 -4.74 -6.85 11.50
N TRP A 76 -4.99 -5.56 11.45
CA TRP A 76 -5.30 -4.72 12.59
C TRP A 76 -6.51 -3.85 12.29
N THR A 77 -7.10 -3.29 13.33
CA THR A 77 -8.09 -2.21 13.21
C THR A 77 -7.60 -1.02 14.02
N GLY A 78 -7.62 0.16 13.42
CA GLY A 78 -7.23 1.40 14.08
C GLY A 78 -8.29 1.89 15.07
N PRO A 79 -7.96 2.81 15.98
CA PRO A 79 -8.92 3.39 16.93
C PRO A 79 -10.06 4.13 16.23
N GLY A 80 -9.86 4.62 15.02
CA GLY A 80 -10.90 5.20 14.15
C GLY A 80 -11.75 4.17 13.40
N GLY A 81 -11.53 2.87 13.63
CA GLY A 81 -12.24 1.78 12.96
C GLY A 81 -11.69 1.41 11.58
N THR A 82 -10.55 1.97 11.17
CA THR A 82 -9.97 1.70 9.85
C THR A 82 -9.34 0.31 9.82
N PRO A 83 -9.71 -0.56 8.86
CA PRO A 83 -9.00 -1.82 8.63
C PRO A 83 -7.58 -1.55 8.13
N ILE A 84 -6.61 -2.29 8.67
CA ILE A 84 -5.19 -2.15 8.36
C ILE A 84 -4.61 -3.52 8.07
N GLN A 85 -3.86 -3.64 7.00
CA GLN A 85 -3.09 -4.83 6.69
C GLN A 85 -1.61 -4.51 6.57
N PHE A 86 -0.78 -5.20 7.33
CA PHE A 86 0.67 -5.26 7.12
C PHE A 86 1.01 -6.52 6.35
N SER A 87 1.85 -6.40 5.32
CA SER A 87 2.36 -7.53 4.55
C SER A 87 3.88 -7.55 4.58
N ASP A 88 4.47 -8.73 4.81
CA ASP A 88 5.91 -8.97 4.68
C ASP A 88 6.25 -9.86 3.47
N ASP A 89 5.37 -9.91 2.49
CA ASP A 89 5.67 -10.61 1.23
C ASP A 89 6.98 -10.08 0.65
N PRO A 90 7.97 -10.96 0.38
CA PRO A 90 9.27 -10.57 -0.19
C PRO A 90 9.17 -9.76 -1.48
N ALA A 91 8.06 -9.88 -2.22
CA ALA A 91 7.80 -9.10 -3.43
C ALA A 91 7.71 -7.58 -3.18
N PHE A 92 7.49 -7.14 -1.93
CA PHE A 92 7.46 -5.71 -1.56
C PHE A 92 8.80 -5.14 -1.10
N ARG A 93 9.87 -5.93 -1.04
CA ARG A 93 11.19 -5.44 -0.57
C ARG A 93 11.67 -4.22 -1.34
N GLU A 94 11.55 -4.25 -2.66
CA GLU A 94 11.92 -3.13 -3.52
C GLU A 94 11.04 -1.90 -3.25
N ALA A 95 9.74 -2.08 -3.11
CA ALA A 95 8.81 -1.00 -2.81
C ALA A 95 9.13 -0.30 -1.47
N ILE A 96 9.59 -1.05 -0.46
CA ILE A 96 10.05 -0.48 0.81
C ILE A 96 11.35 0.29 0.60
N ALA A 97 12.34 -0.29 -0.09
CA ALA A 97 13.65 0.31 -0.33
C ALA A 97 13.57 1.59 -1.16
N GLN A 98 12.70 1.64 -2.16
CA GLN A 98 12.50 2.77 -3.09
C GLN A 98 11.39 3.73 -2.65
N SER A 99 10.80 3.54 -1.46
CA SER A 99 9.71 4.39 -0.98
C SER A 99 10.13 5.86 -0.83
N GLY A 100 9.25 6.76 -1.25
CA GLY A 100 9.40 8.19 -1.08
C GLY A 100 8.64 8.72 0.14
N ILE A 101 8.86 9.99 0.46
CA ILE A 101 8.15 10.69 1.54
C ILE A 101 7.04 11.54 0.95
N SER A 102 5.82 11.37 1.50
CA SER A 102 4.68 12.26 1.28
C SER A 102 4.23 12.84 2.61
N LEU A 103 3.77 14.08 2.63
CA LEU A 103 3.25 14.71 3.84
C LEU A 103 1.72 14.57 3.88
N ILE A 104 1.20 14.04 4.98
CA ILE A 104 -0.22 13.98 5.27
C ILE A 104 -0.48 14.78 6.54
N ASP A 105 -1.18 15.89 6.40
CA ASP A 105 -1.42 16.85 7.50
C ASP A 105 -0.12 17.20 8.26
N GLY A 106 0.97 17.41 7.51
CA GLY A 106 2.30 17.73 8.05
C GLY A 106 3.10 16.53 8.57
N THR A 107 2.54 15.33 8.60
CA THR A 107 3.23 14.11 9.06
C THR A 107 3.91 13.41 7.89
N PRO A 108 5.23 13.12 7.96
CA PRO A 108 5.93 12.35 6.94
C PRO A 108 5.40 10.92 6.87
N LEU A 109 5.10 10.45 5.67
CA LEU A 109 4.63 9.12 5.38
C LEU A 109 5.49 8.50 4.29
N ARG A 110 5.99 7.29 4.51
CA ARG A 110 6.68 6.54 3.47
C ARG A 110 5.67 5.86 2.55
N VAL A 111 5.78 6.14 1.26
CA VAL A 111 4.83 5.65 0.24
C VAL A 111 5.61 4.96 -0.86
N ALA A 112 5.14 3.81 -1.31
CA ALA A 112 5.73 3.10 -2.45
C ALA A 112 5.74 4.00 -3.70
N ALA A 113 6.82 3.93 -4.46
CA ALA A 113 6.94 4.67 -5.70
C ALA A 113 5.88 4.23 -6.72
N PRO A 114 5.40 5.12 -7.59
CA PRO A 114 4.35 4.80 -8.56
C PRO A 114 4.66 3.57 -9.42
N LEU A 115 5.90 3.41 -9.88
CA LEU A 115 6.32 2.26 -10.69
C LEU A 115 6.20 0.94 -9.91
N ASP A 116 6.59 0.93 -8.62
CA ASP A 116 6.46 -0.26 -7.77
C ASP A 116 5.00 -0.61 -7.51
N LEU A 117 4.13 0.39 -7.41
CA LEU A 117 2.68 0.18 -7.31
C LEU A 117 2.11 -0.45 -8.58
N VAL A 118 2.48 0.04 -9.77
CA VAL A 118 2.07 -0.57 -11.04
C VAL A 118 2.48 -2.03 -11.06
N ARG A 119 3.73 -2.35 -10.75
CA ARG A 119 4.24 -3.73 -10.73
C ARG A 119 3.50 -4.61 -9.71
N ALA A 120 3.25 -4.09 -8.50
CA ALA A 120 2.48 -4.81 -7.49
C ALA A 120 1.06 -5.12 -7.96
N LYS A 121 0.40 -4.17 -8.63
CA LYS A 121 -0.94 -4.34 -9.21
C LYS A 121 -0.95 -5.34 -10.35
N LEU A 122 0.00 -5.31 -11.25
CA LEU A 122 0.12 -6.29 -12.32
C LEU A 122 0.36 -7.71 -11.77
N ARG A 123 1.23 -7.88 -10.74
CA ARG A 123 1.39 -9.17 -10.06
C ARG A 123 0.09 -9.68 -9.47
N ALA A 124 -0.65 -8.83 -8.76
CA ALA A 124 -1.94 -9.19 -8.17
C ALA A 124 -3.00 -9.54 -9.24
N ALA A 125 -2.99 -8.85 -10.36
CA ALA A 125 -3.89 -9.14 -11.50
C ALA A 125 -3.60 -10.51 -12.15
N ARG A 126 -2.34 -10.96 -12.12
CA ARG A 126 -1.92 -12.28 -12.67
C ARG A 126 -2.20 -13.44 -11.72
N ASP A 127 -2.36 -13.19 -10.42
CA ASP A 127 -2.50 -14.24 -9.40
C ASP A 127 -3.80 -15.04 -9.59
N PRO A 128 -3.74 -16.33 -9.98
CA PRO A 128 -4.94 -17.14 -10.21
C PRO A 128 -5.72 -17.43 -8.93
N ALA A 129 -5.07 -17.39 -7.76
CA ALA A 129 -5.73 -17.59 -6.47
C ALA A 129 -6.58 -16.38 -6.03
N ARG A 130 -6.31 -15.21 -6.62
CA ARG A 130 -7.05 -13.99 -6.33
C ARG A 130 -8.38 -13.96 -7.07
N ARG A 131 -9.47 -13.56 -6.41
CA ARG A 131 -10.80 -13.48 -7.04
C ARG A 131 -10.76 -12.65 -8.32
N ARG A 132 -11.47 -13.10 -9.37
CA ARG A 132 -11.49 -12.45 -10.69
C ARG A 132 -11.80 -10.95 -10.61
N SER A 133 -12.82 -10.56 -9.84
CA SER A 133 -13.21 -9.15 -9.68
C SER A 133 -12.08 -8.30 -9.09
N LYS A 134 -11.30 -8.84 -8.15
CA LYS A 134 -10.14 -8.15 -7.58
C LYS A 134 -8.99 -8.06 -8.57
N ARG A 135 -8.76 -9.08 -9.39
CA ARG A 135 -7.74 -9.06 -10.45
C ARG A 135 -8.04 -8.01 -11.51
N ILE A 136 -9.31 -7.89 -11.91
CA ILE A 136 -9.76 -6.84 -12.84
C ILE A 136 -9.55 -5.46 -12.22
N GLN A 137 -9.88 -5.28 -10.95
CA GLN A 137 -9.65 -4.02 -10.23
C GLN A 137 -8.16 -3.67 -10.15
N ASP A 138 -7.30 -4.66 -9.87
CA ASP A 138 -5.85 -4.44 -9.81
C ASP A 138 -5.29 -4.01 -11.17
N LEU A 139 -5.76 -4.62 -12.26
CA LEU A 139 -5.37 -4.21 -13.61
C LEU A 139 -5.84 -2.78 -13.92
N ALA A 140 -7.09 -2.44 -13.59
CA ALA A 140 -7.63 -1.11 -13.76
C ALA A 140 -6.86 -0.05 -12.94
N ASP A 141 -6.46 -0.39 -11.72
CA ASP A 141 -5.62 0.47 -10.87
C ASP A 141 -4.25 0.74 -11.54
N ALA A 142 -3.62 -0.29 -12.12
CA ALA A 142 -2.34 -0.15 -12.83
C ALA A 142 -2.47 0.75 -14.07
N VAL A 143 -3.51 0.54 -14.88
CA VAL A 143 -3.82 1.36 -16.06
C VAL A 143 -4.04 2.81 -15.65
N SER A 144 -4.91 3.06 -14.68
CA SER A 144 -5.23 4.41 -14.20
C SER A 144 -3.99 5.17 -13.71
N LEU A 145 -3.07 4.48 -13.02
CA LEU A 145 -1.83 5.11 -12.55
C LEU A 145 -0.90 5.49 -13.72
N VAL A 146 -0.78 4.63 -14.73
CA VAL A 146 0.01 4.93 -15.95
C VAL A 146 -0.63 6.05 -16.76
N GLU A 147 -1.94 6.09 -16.89
CA GLU A 147 -2.66 7.19 -17.56
C GLU A 147 -2.43 8.53 -16.84
N SER A 148 -2.43 8.54 -15.52
CA SER A 148 -2.19 9.75 -14.72
C SER A 148 -0.73 10.20 -14.73
N GLN A 149 0.21 9.26 -14.94
CA GLN A 149 1.65 9.49 -14.98
C GLN A 149 2.30 8.76 -16.18
N PRO A 150 2.15 9.28 -17.42
CA PRO A 150 2.61 8.58 -18.63
C PRO A 150 4.12 8.26 -18.65
N ASP A 151 4.93 9.03 -17.93
CA ASP A 151 6.39 8.79 -17.85
C ASP A 151 6.75 7.44 -17.23
N LEU A 152 5.83 6.83 -16.47
CA LEU A 152 6.02 5.50 -15.89
C LEU A 152 6.25 4.42 -16.96
N VAL A 153 5.72 4.61 -18.16
CA VAL A 153 5.89 3.67 -19.29
C VAL A 153 7.35 3.38 -19.58
N ALA A 154 8.24 4.38 -19.42
CA ALA A 154 9.67 4.22 -19.66
C ALA A 154 10.33 3.19 -18.72
N GLY A 155 9.81 3.03 -17.50
CA GLY A 155 10.30 2.08 -16.51
C GLY A 155 9.70 0.68 -16.60
N LEU A 156 8.67 0.47 -17.43
CA LEU A 156 8.01 -0.82 -17.60
C LEU A 156 8.75 -1.73 -18.59
N THR A 157 8.73 -3.03 -18.33
CA THR A 157 9.18 -4.03 -19.31
C THR A 157 8.23 -4.09 -20.52
N ALA A 158 8.67 -4.73 -21.61
CA ALA A 158 7.79 -4.90 -22.79
C ALA A 158 6.55 -5.73 -22.47
N GLU A 159 6.65 -6.72 -21.57
CA GLU A 159 5.53 -7.53 -21.13
C GLU A 159 4.54 -6.70 -20.28
N GLU A 160 5.04 -5.94 -19.29
CA GLU A 160 4.22 -5.04 -18.47
C GLU A 160 3.46 -4.01 -19.31
N ARG A 161 4.13 -3.39 -20.30
CA ARG A 161 3.47 -2.48 -21.23
C ARG A 161 2.36 -3.18 -22.03
N SER A 162 2.65 -4.36 -22.57
CA SER A 162 1.67 -5.13 -23.32
C SER A 162 0.43 -5.49 -22.50
N GLU A 163 0.57 -5.71 -21.19
CA GLU A 163 -0.57 -5.95 -20.30
C GLU A 163 -1.41 -4.69 -20.12
N ILE A 164 -0.78 -3.53 -19.91
CA ILE A 164 -1.46 -2.25 -19.80
C ILE A 164 -2.21 -1.92 -21.10
N ASP A 165 -1.57 -2.10 -22.26
CA ASP A 165 -2.14 -1.75 -23.57
C ASP A 165 -3.32 -2.65 -23.98
N ARG A 166 -3.42 -3.86 -23.41
CA ARG A 166 -4.50 -4.83 -23.71
C ARG A 166 -5.65 -4.80 -22.69
N ALA A 167 -5.53 -4.00 -21.65
CA ALA A 167 -6.54 -3.88 -20.58
C ALA A 167 -7.78 -3.01 -21.01
#